data_3a1ea59a346beaa8a27df608368e10e2
#
_entry.id   3a1ea59a346beaa8a27df608368e10e2
#
_cell.length_a   1.000
_cell.length_b   1.000
_cell.length_c   1.000
_cell.angle_alpha   90.00
_cell.angle_beta   90.00
_cell.angle_gamma   90.00
#
_symmetry.space_group_name_H-M   'P 1'
#
loop_
_entity.id
_entity.type
_entity.pdbx_description
1 polymer ?
#
loop_
_entity_poly.entity_id
_entity_poly.type
_entity_poly.pdbx_seq_one_letter_code
_entity_poly.pdbx_strand_id
1 'polypeptide(L)'
;MVKQQDLSIAKTHDCKGVSGSGAKASKINASTVYDTCSEQLSPFGGLLALIKFLDLLKFERLFHELYRPPRRRPLLGDWGMMAGVLMLLFIGFNRLWHFTYVRLDGLLCGFFRLKRLPAASTYWRYVNSLGINQANSLVNLMAALRHRFWQLCALRFAKLHINLDTTVETLYGHQQGGRKGHNPSHRGKKGYRPVLVFIEQTRECLLGRLRKGDTLSGKEAAAFIHKLKRQLPTETQSVLLRGDGEFLSWDSVAAATQEDFEFIFGNKVCQPVFESSRWYRPYKRAVAEYNSCLYQPMGWSRPGRFVAMRIPKEQLQKSSQSAQQPLFDEDRFTHRVFCTNLRTSAHKAIGIYDRRADVENLIGEVKREGLDAIPSAKFNTNAAFFQLVLLAYNIWRYFKLLAQQSLEVEQNTDTRFAPGSPMRGLQTHTNRIGRLRLLLIAAKVVFSSNRHKLRYSIHDARTPTLIGFLKFLDRLRSRPWPWRVSKVTCHQPLVA
;
A
#
# COMPACT_ATOMS: atom_id res chain seq x y z
N MET A 1 -25.44 49.41 20.37
CA MET A 1 -26.63 48.98 19.63
C MET A 1 -26.17 48.10 18.49
N VAL A 2 -26.20 46.77 18.66
CA VAL A 2 -25.88 45.81 17.64
C VAL A 2 -27.21 45.24 17.19
N LYS A 3 -27.51 45.38 15.89
CA LYS A 3 -28.75 44.86 15.26
C LYS A 3 -28.66 43.34 15.22
N GLN A 4 -29.63 42.68 15.85
CA GLN A 4 -29.93 41.27 15.60
C GLN A 4 -30.41 41.12 14.16
N GLN A 5 -29.68 40.33 13.37
CA GLN A 5 -30.19 39.84 12.09
C GLN A 5 -30.92 38.52 12.34
N ASP A 6 -32.20 38.52 11.99
CA ASP A 6 -33.06 37.34 11.96
C ASP A 6 -32.52 36.33 10.95
N LEU A 7 -32.04 35.18 11.44
CA LEU A 7 -31.78 34.00 10.64
C LEU A 7 -33.12 33.34 10.31
N SER A 8 -33.63 33.63 9.14
CA SER A 8 -34.77 32.90 8.57
C SER A 8 -34.38 31.43 8.36
N ILE A 9 -35.04 30.56 9.11
CA ILE A 9 -34.95 29.12 9.01
C ILE A 9 -35.37 28.73 7.59
N ALA A 10 -34.43 28.27 6.78
CA ALA A 10 -34.70 27.67 5.47
C ALA A 10 -35.61 26.45 5.66
N LYS A 11 -36.75 26.46 4.98
CA LYS A 11 -37.66 25.35 4.93
C LYS A 11 -36.93 24.11 4.39
N THR A 12 -36.83 23.07 5.23
CA THR A 12 -36.31 21.78 4.84
C THR A 12 -37.19 21.21 3.73
N HIS A 13 -36.61 20.97 2.57
CA HIS A 13 -37.27 20.20 1.51
C HIS A 13 -37.51 18.77 2.04
N ASP A 14 -38.79 18.40 2.09
CA ASP A 14 -39.22 17.02 2.36
C ASP A 14 -38.60 16.08 1.31
N CYS A 15 -37.68 15.22 1.73
CA CYS A 15 -37.24 14.07 0.95
C CYS A 15 -38.42 13.07 0.85
N LYS A 16 -39.21 13.18 -0.19
CA LYS A 16 -40.20 12.15 -0.55
C LYS A 16 -39.47 10.84 -0.85
N GLY A 17 -39.70 9.84 -0.03
CA GLY A 17 -39.35 8.47 -0.37
C GLY A 17 -38.66 7.63 0.70
N VAL A 18 -39.20 7.53 1.91
CA VAL A 18 -39.09 6.32 2.72
C VAL A 18 -40.40 6.12 3.46
N SER A 19 -41.31 5.37 2.88
CA SER A 19 -42.44 4.78 3.59
C SER A 19 -41.90 3.57 4.38
N GLY A 20 -41.39 3.81 5.56
CA GLY A 20 -41.04 2.79 6.54
C GLY A 20 -42.01 2.84 7.70
N SER A 21 -42.64 1.73 7.99
CA SER A 21 -43.59 1.51 9.06
C SER A 21 -43.34 2.30 10.34
N GLY A 22 -44.22 3.23 10.67
CA GLY A 22 -44.75 3.46 12.03
C GLY A 22 -43.89 4.04 13.14
N ALA A 23 -42.58 4.27 13.01
CA ALA A 23 -41.81 4.97 14.05
C ALA A 23 -41.71 6.45 13.69
N LYS A 24 -42.35 7.34 14.45
CA LYS A 24 -42.13 8.78 14.34
C LYS A 24 -40.66 9.06 14.51
N ALA A 25 -39.99 9.64 13.49
CA ALA A 25 -38.59 10.09 13.62
C ALA A 25 -38.53 11.13 14.74
N SER A 26 -37.84 10.79 15.83
CA SER A 26 -37.59 11.71 16.94
C SER A 26 -36.31 12.52 16.68
N LYS A 27 -36.34 13.80 16.98
CA LYS A 27 -35.20 14.69 16.81
C LYS A 27 -34.17 14.42 17.91
N ILE A 28 -32.92 14.09 17.52
CA ILE A 28 -31.79 14.08 18.45
C ILE A 28 -31.29 15.51 18.62
N ASN A 29 -31.17 15.97 19.87
CA ASN A 29 -30.73 17.32 20.24
C ASN A 29 -29.96 17.31 21.57
N ALA A 30 -29.60 18.48 22.07
CA ALA A 30 -28.80 18.64 23.30
C ALA A 30 -29.48 18.08 24.57
N SER A 31 -30.79 17.87 24.56
CA SER A 31 -31.55 17.29 25.68
C SER A 31 -31.79 15.78 25.53
N THR A 32 -31.24 15.14 24.50
CA THR A 32 -31.38 13.69 24.31
C THR A 32 -30.73 12.95 25.49
N VAL A 33 -31.50 12.10 26.15
CA VAL A 33 -31.00 11.26 27.24
C VAL A 33 -30.06 10.18 26.71
N TYR A 34 -29.07 9.81 27.50
CA TYR A 34 -28.08 8.77 27.18
C TYR A 34 -27.91 7.80 28.34
N ASP A 35 -27.60 6.56 28.02
CA ASP A 35 -27.38 5.49 28.97
C ASP A 35 -26.35 4.50 28.45
N THR A 36 -25.94 3.57 29.30
CA THR A 36 -25.02 2.46 28.96
C THR A 36 -25.81 1.19 28.64
N CYS A 37 -25.31 0.36 27.73
CA CYS A 37 -25.88 -0.94 27.47
C CYS A 37 -24.84 -2.06 27.81
N SER A 38 -25.35 -3.21 28.24
CA SER A 38 -24.53 -4.41 28.53
C SER A 38 -24.18 -5.22 27.26
N GLU A 39 -24.66 -4.81 26.13
CA GLU A 39 -24.50 -5.50 24.85
C GLU A 39 -23.07 -5.35 24.32
N GLN A 40 -22.54 -6.46 23.79
CA GLN A 40 -21.22 -6.42 23.15
C GLN A 40 -21.37 -5.86 21.71
N LEU A 41 -21.12 -4.59 21.58
CA LEU A 41 -21.09 -3.88 20.31
C LEU A 41 -19.64 -3.75 19.82
N SER A 42 -19.42 -3.94 18.53
CA SER A 42 -18.13 -3.70 17.90
C SER A 42 -18.34 -2.83 16.66
N PRO A 43 -17.52 -1.78 16.48
CA PRO A 43 -17.52 -0.98 15.26
C PRO A 43 -16.83 -1.70 14.08
N PHE A 44 -16.21 -2.85 14.33
CA PHE A 44 -15.36 -3.57 13.39
C PHE A 44 -16.04 -4.81 12.80
N GLY A 45 -17.35 -4.77 12.57
CA GLY A 45 -18.11 -5.94 12.10
C GLY A 45 -17.60 -6.56 10.80
N GLY A 46 -17.02 -5.75 9.91
CA GLY A 46 -16.39 -6.25 8.68
C GLY A 46 -15.12 -7.09 8.91
N LEU A 47 -14.57 -7.12 10.14
CA LEU A 47 -13.42 -7.96 10.49
C LEU A 47 -13.70 -9.45 10.29
N LEU A 48 -14.97 -9.89 10.35
CA LEU A 48 -15.34 -11.26 10.04
C LEU A 48 -14.97 -11.63 8.59
N ALA A 49 -15.13 -10.71 7.64
CA ALA A 49 -14.72 -10.96 6.26
C ALA A 49 -13.20 -11.14 6.13
N LEU A 50 -12.40 -10.34 6.86
CA LEU A 50 -10.95 -10.55 6.93
C LEU A 50 -10.60 -11.90 7.53
N ILE A 51 -11.22 -12.29 8.65
CA ILE A 51 -10.96 -13.58 9.30
C ILE A 51 -11.23 -14.73 8.32
N LYS A 52 -12.36 -14.70 7.60
CA LYS A 52 -12.68 -15.68 6.56
C LYS A 52 -11.68 -15.67 5.40
N PHE A 53 -11.23 -14.50 4.98
CA PHE A 53 -10.21 -14.33 3.95
C PHE A 53 -8.86 -14.93 4.36
N LEU A 54 -8.39 -14.67 5.59
CA LEU A 54 -7.14 -15.23 6.10
C LEU A 54 -7.22 -16.77 6.25
N ASP A 55 -8.37 -17.28 6.70
CA ASP A 55 -8.61 -18.74 6.77
C ASP A 55 -8.60 -19.36 5.37
N LEU A 56 -9.21 -18.70 4.38
CA LEU A 56 -9.19 -19.11 2.97
C LEU A 56 -7.77 -19.27 2.43
N LEU A 57 -6.87 -18.34 2.78
CA LEU A 57 -5.45 -18.39 2.40
C LEU A 57 -4.63 -19.35 3.29
N LYS A 58 -5.25 -19.98 4.30
CA LYS A 58 -4.55 -20.81 5.30
C LYS A 58 -3.37 -20.06 5.93
N PHE A 59 -3.60 -18.78 6.27
CA PHE A 59 -2.55 -17.87 6.71
C PHE A 59 -1.91 -18.31 8.04
N GLU A 60 -2.70 -18.79 9.00
CA GLU A 60 -2.18 -19.32 10.27
C GLU A 60 -1.23 -20.51 10.05
N ARG A 61 -1.58 -21.41 9.14
CA ARG A 61 -0.71 -22.54 8.78
C ARG A 61 0.61 -22.04 8.16
N LEU A 62 0.54 -21.11 7.21
CA LEU A 62 1.75 -20.49 6.64
C LEU A 62 2.62 -19.83 7.70
N PHE A 63 1.98 -19.15 8.67
CA PHE A 63 2.69 -18.53 9.77
C PHE A 63 3.47 -19.58 10.56
N HIS A 64 2.85 -20.66 10.98
CA HIS A 64 3.51 -21.72 11.75
C HIS A 64 4.64 -22.43 10.97
N GLU A 65 4.51 -22.56 9.66
CA GLU A 65 5.52 -23.17 8.81
C GLU A 65 6.75 -22.25 8.59
N LEU A 66 6.57 -20.94 8.49
CA LEU A 66 7.61 -20.02 8.03
C LEU A 66 8.15 -19.07 9.12
N TYR A 67 7.35 -18.78 10.15
CA TYR A 67 7.76 -17.83 11.16
C TYR A 67 8.69 -18.47 12.19
N ARG A 68 9.83 -17.82 12.43
CA ARG A 68 10.78 -18.22 13.45
C ARG A 68 10.52 -17.43 14.73
N PRO A 69 10.04 -18.07 15.81
CA PRO A 69 9.69 -17.37 17.03
C PRO A 69 10.92 -16.79 17.74
N PRO A 70 10.76 -15.73 18.55
CA PRO A 70 11.81 -15.27 19.44
C PRO A 70 12.05 -16.28 20.58
N ARG A 71 13.16 -16.13 21.31
CA ARG A 71 13.52 -17.08 22.37
C ARG A 71 12.47 -17.21 23.48
N ARG A 72 11.80 -16.11 23.83
CA ARG A 72 10.76 -16.09 24.86
C ARG A 72 9.39 -16.29 24.22
N ARG A 73 8.71 -17.35 24.61
CA ARG A 73 7.34 -17.62 24.15
C ARG A 73 6.33 -16.89 25.03
N PRO A 74 5.45 -16.08 24.45
CA PRO A 74 4.36 -15.44 25.17
C PRO A 74 3.25 -16.46 25.52
N LEU A 75 2.48 -16.21 26.59
CA LEU A 75 1.37 -17.07 27.00
C LEU A 75 0.30 -17.25 25.89
N LEU A 76 0.04 -16.21 25.10
CA LEU A 76 -0.90 -16.26 23.98
C LEU A 76 -0.31 -16.99 22.74
N GLY A 77 0.96 -17.42 22.81
CA GLY A 77 1.70 -17.94 21.67
C GLY A 77 2.11 -16.84 20.68
N ASP A 78 3.06 -17.17 19.82
CA ASP A 78 3.57 -16.22 18.82
C ASP A 78 2.51 -15.84 17.79
N TRP A 79 1.68 -16.81 17.38
CA TRP A 79 0.56 -16.54 16.49
C TRP A 79 -0.42 -15.53 17.07
N GLY A 80 -0.85 -15.75 18.31
CA GLY A 80 -1.81 -14.86 18.97
C GLY A 80 -1.26 -13.43 19.14
N MET A 81 0.01 -13.28 19.50
CA MET A 81 0.66 -11.95 19.62
C MET A 81 0.80 -11.26 18.26
N MET A 82 1.25 -12.01 17.25
CA MET A 82 1.43 -11.48 15.91
C MET A 82 0.10 -11.13 15.24
N ALA A 83 -0.87 -12.02 15.31
CA ALA A 83 -2.22 -11.79 14.81
C ALA A 83 -2.89 -10.61 15.50
N GLY A 84 -2.66 -10.42 16.82
CA GLY A 84 -3.15 -9.26 17.55
C GLY A 84 -2.60 -7.95 16.97
N VAL A 85 -1.29 -7.87 16.74
CA VAL A 85 -0.69 -6.66 16.14
C VAL A 85 -1.17 -6.46 14.69
N LEU A 86 -1.28 -7.54 13.89
CA LEU A 86 -1.84 -7.47 12.53
C LEU A 86 -3.28 -6.94 12.54
N MET A 87 -4.13 -7.45 13.44
CA MET A 87 -5.51 -6.97 13.56
C MET A 87 -5.58 -5.49 13.97
N LEU A 88 -4.72 -5.06 14.91
CA LEU A 88 -4.60 -3.66 15.30
C LEU A 88 -4.26 -2.75 14.10
N LEU A 89 -3.24 -3.13 13.33
CA LEU A 89 -2.84 -2.40 12.11
C LEU A 89 -3.97 -2.45 11.07
N PHE A 90 -4.61 -3.61 10.92
CA PHE A 90 -5.68 -3.79 9.94
C PHE A 90 -6.88 -2.89 10.22
N ILE A 91 -7.29 -2.74 11.48
CA ILE A 91 -8.38 -1.82 11.84
C ILE A 91 -7.98 -0.33 11.76
N GLY A 92 -6.69 -0.03 11.51
CA GLY A 92 -6.19 1.32 11.30
C GLY A 92 -5.53 1.96 12.53
N PHE A 93 -5.29 1.19 13.55
CA PHE A 93 -4.61 1.63 14.78
C PHE A 93 -3.12 1.33 14.67
N ASN A 94 -2.33 2.31 14.33
CA ASN A 94 -0.91 2.18 13.96
C ASN A 94 0.08 2.34 15.13
N ARG A 95 -0.40 2.42 16.38
CA ARG A 95 0.43 2.50 17.58
C ARG A 95 0.05 1.39 18.56
N LEU A 96 1.03 0.74 19.17
CA LEU A 96 0.76 -0.38 20.10
C LEU A 96 -0.07 0.03 21.32
N TRP A 97 0.05 1.26 21.77
CA TRP A 97 -0.76 1.74 22.91
C TRP A 97 -2.26 1.85 22.58
N HIS A 98 -2.64 1.88 21.30
CA HIS A 98 -4.04 1.86 20.90
C HIS A 98 -4.77 0.57 21.30
N PHE A 99 -4.06 -0.51 21.66
CA PHE A 99 -4.70 -1.68 22.26
C PHE A 99 -5.56 -1.34 23.47
N THR A 100 -5.25 -0.25 24.17
CA THR A 100 -6.05 0.23 25.30
C THR A 100 -7.50 0.47 24.91
N TYR A 101 -7.76 0.98 23.71
CA TYR A 101 -9.10 1.31 23.24
C TYR A 101 -9.93 0.11 22.79
N VAL A 102 -9.28 -0.97 22.35
CA VAL A 102 -9.96 -2.15 21.80
C VAL A 102 -9.85 -3.39 22.69
N ARG A 103 -9.33 -3.21 23.90
CA ARG A 103 -8.98 -4.31 24.81
C ARG A 103 -10.17 -5.20 25.17
N LEU A 104 -11.37 -4.64 25.20
CA LEU A 104 -12.62 -5.31 25.56
C LEU A 104 -13.56 -5.49 24.38
N ASP A 105 -13.12 -5.17 23.15
CA ASP A 105 -13.95 -5.35 21.96
C ASP A 105 -14.34 -6.82 21.79
N GLY A 106 -15.64 -7.11 21.79
CA GLY A 106 -16.15 -8.48 21.82
C GLY A 106 -15.78 -9.30 20.58
N LEU A 107 -15.62 -8.66 19.41
CA LEU A 107 -15.24 -9.36 18.19
C LEU A 107 -13.75 -9.72 18.21
N LEU A 108 -12.90 -8.78 18.57
CA LEU A 108 -11.45 -9.04 18.71
C LEU A 108 -11.16 -10.05 19.81
N CYS A 109 -11.81 -9.92 20.97
CA CYS A 109 -11.70 -10.89 22.07
C CYS A 109 -12.18 -12.29 21.64
N GLY A 110 -13.28 -12.37 20.92
CA GLY A 110 -13.84 -13.61 20.38
C GLY A 110 -12.91 -14.33 19.39
N PHE A 111 -12.20 -13.57 18.55
CA PHE A 111 -11.21 -14.13 17.62
C PHE A 111 -10.10 -14.92 18.37
N PHE A 112 -9.61 -14.39 19.48
CA PHE A 112 -8.58 -15.01 20.30
C PHE A 112 -9.11 -15.93 21.40
N ARG A 113 -10.42 -16.10 21.53
CA ARG A 113 -11.07 -16.83 22.65
C ARG A 113 -10.69 -16.28 24.02
N LEU A 114 -10.58 -14.98 24.13
CA LEU A 114 -10.18 -14.27 25.34
C LEU A 114 -11.35 -13.46 25.91
N LYS A 115 -11.39 -13.29 27.24
CA LYS A 115 -12.29 -12.32 27.89
C LYS A 115 -11.85 -10.88 27.66
N ARG A 116 -10.54 -10.67 27.52
CA ARG A 116 -9.91 -9.38 27.22
C ARG A 116 -8.58 -9.60 26.51
N LEU A 117 -8.21 -8.71 25.59
CA LEU A 117 -6.90 -8.75 24.97
C LEU A 117 -5.78 -8.43 25.98
N PRO A 118 -4.56 -8.92 25.75
CA PRO A 118 -3.39 -8.51 26.53
C PRO A 118 -3.23 -6.99 26.60
N ALA A 119 -2.55 -6.51 27.64
CA ALA A 119 -2.26 -5.08 27.74
C ALA A 119 -1.30 -4.61 26.64
N ALA A 120 -1.38 -3.34 26.28
CA ALA A 120 -0.49 -2.71 25.30
C ALA A 120 1.01 -2.94 25.64
N SER A 121 1.36 -2.90 26.93
CA SER A 121 2.73 -3.20 27.39
C SER A 121 3.17 -4.65 27.12
N THR A 122 2.24 -5.61 27.08
CA THR A 122 2.54 -7.01 26.71
C THR A 122 2.87 -7.12 25.23
N TYR A 123 2.08 -6.48 24.37
CA TYR A 123 2.37 -6.40 22.93
C TYR A 123 3.69 -5.66 22.67
N TRP A 124 3.94 -4.57 23.40
CA TRP A 124 5.20 -3.83 23.28
C TRP A 124 6.41 -4.69 23.67
N ARG A 125 6.33 -5.45 24.80
CA ARG A 125 7.40 -6.37 25.18
C ARG A 125 7.63 -7.47 24.14
N TYR A 126 6.56 -8.01 23.56
CA TYR A 126 6.67 -8.99 22.49
C TYR A 126 7.36 -8.39 21.27
N VAL A 127 6.90 -7.24 20.76
CA VAL A 127 7.52 -6.55 19.62
C VAL A 127 8.99 -6.25 19.92
N ASN A 128 9.36 -5.82 21.13
CA ASN A 128 10.74 -5.56 21.52
C ASN A 128 11.63 -6.83 21.61
N SER A 129 11.05 -8.01 21.61
CA SER A 129 11.78 -9.28 21.54
C SER A 129 12.11 -9.71 20.12
N LEU A 130 11.50 -9.06 19.11
CA LEU A 130 11.71 -9.39 17.71
C LEU A 130 13.07 -8.85 17.23
N GLY A 131 13.68 -9.59 16.31
CA GLY A 131 14.96 -9.23 15.72
C GLY A 131 14.99 -9.51 14.22
N ILE A 132 16.21 -9.56 13.67
CA ILE A 132 16.42 -9.72 12.23
C ILE A 132 15.90 -11.06 11.68
N ASN A 133 15.96 -12.12 12.49
CA ASN A 133 15.44 -13.44 12.09
C ASN A 133 13.92 -13.40 11.89
N GLN A 134 13.21 -12.69 12.77
CA GLN A 134 11.76 -12.47 12.66
C GLN A 134 11.44 -11.59 11.46
N ALA A 135 12.22 -10.54 11.22
CA ALA A 135 12.07 -9.72 10.01
C ALA A 135 12.20 -10.55 8.73
N ASN A 136 13.23 -11.40 8.63
CA ASN A 136 13.43 -12.27 7.47
C ASN A 136 12.29 -13.30 7.33
N SER A 137 11.80 -13.86 8.44
CA SER A 137 10.66 -14.78 8.43
C SER A 137 9.40 -14.11 7.89
N LEU A 138 9.15 -12.84 8.26
CA LEU A 138 8.00 -12.07 7.77
C LEU A 138 8.13 -11.76 6.26
N VAL A 139 9.33 -11.54 5.75
CA VAL A 139 9.56 -11.40 4.30
C VAL A 139 9.19 -12.69 3.57
N ASN A 140 9.63 -13.85 4.10
CA ASN A 140 9.30 -15.15 3.50
C ASN A 140 7.80 -15.46 3.60
N LEU A 141 7.17 -15.12 4.72
CA LEU A 141 5.73 -15.27 4.92
C LEU A 141 4.94 -14.41 3.91
N MET A 142 5.38 -13.16 3.69
CA MET A 142 4.76 -12.25 2.72
C MET A 142 4.89 -12.79 1.29
N ALA A 143 6.04 -13.37 0.91
CA ALA A 143 6.23 -14.02 -0.38
C ALA A 143 5.30 -15.24 -0.55
N ALA A 144 5.23 -16.12 0.43
CA ALA A 144 4.37 -17.30 0.40
C ALA A 144 2.87 -16.92 0.34
N LEU A 145 2.47 -15.89 1.09
CA LEU A 145 1.11 -15.35 1.05
C LEU A 145 0.78 -14.80 -0.34
N ARG A 146 1.71 -14.06 -0.97
CA ARG A 146 1.60 -13.57 -2.36
C ARG A 146 1.37 -14.72 -3.32
N HIS A 147 2.21 -15.74 -3.31
CA HIS A 147 2.07 -16.90 -4.19
C HIS A 147 0.70 -17.55 -4.06
N ARG A 148 0.23 -17.80 -2.83
CA ARG A 148 -1.11 -18.35 -2.60
C ARG A 148 -2.22 -17.45 -3.14
N PHE A 149 -2.13 -16.15 -2.90
CA PHE A 149 -3.13 -15.20 -3.38
C PHE A 149 -3.15 -15.13 -4.91
N TRP A 150 -1.98 -15.08 -5.55
CA TRP A 150 -1.88 -15.05 -7.00
C TRP A 150 -2.43 -16.34 -7.64
N GLN A 151 -2.14 -17.49 -7.07
CA GLN A 151 -2.71 -18.78 -7.51
C GLN A 151 -4.23 -18.80 -7.32
N LEU A 152 -4.70 -18.36 -6.17
CA LEU A 152 -6.13 -18.25 -5.85
C LEU A 152 -6.90 -17.45 -6.88
N CYS A 153 -6.38 -16.28 -7.23
CA CYS A 153 -7.01 -15.34 -8.14
C CYS A 153 -6.61 -15.55 -9.61
N ALA A 154 -5.81 -16.58 -9.90
CA ALA A 154 -5.24 -16.86 -11.24
C ALA A 154 -4.59 -15.61 -11.89
N LEU A 155 -3.91 -14.78 -11.07
CA LEU A 155 -3.26 -13.56 -11.54
C LEU A 155 -2.08 -13.93 -12.45
N ARG A 156 -2.06 -13.36 -13.65
CA ARG A 156 -0.99 -13.52 -14.63
C ARG A 156 -0.82 -12.20 -15.38
N PHE A 157 0.43 -11.78 -15.51
CA PHE A 157 0.77 -10.58 -16.25
C PHE A 157 1.89 -10.90 -17.23
N ALA A 158 1.72 -10.51 -18.50
CA ALA A 158 2.76 -10.65 -19.50
C ALA A 158 4.02 -9.87 -19.13
N LYS A 159 3.84 -8.68 -18.53
CA LYS A 159 4.93 -7.86 -18.02
C LYS A 159 4.53 -7.24 -16.67
N LEU A 160 5.39 -7.41 -15.66
CA LEU A 160 5.26 -6.71 -14.39
C LEU A 160 6.02 -5.39 -14.39
N HIS A 161 5.35 -4.34 -14.01
CA HIS A 161 5.98 -3.04 -13.77
C HIS A 161 6.28 -2.92 -12.28
N ILE A 162 7.54 -2.78 -11.95
CA ILE A 162 8.04 -2.75 -10.58
C ILE A 162 8.68 -1.38 -10.32
N ASN A 163 8.17 -0.68 -9.33
CA ASN A 163 8.63 0.63 -8.92
C ASN A 163 9.52 0.53 -7.68
N LEU A 164 10.76 0.98 -7.81
CA LEU A 164 11.71 1.09 -6.70
C LEU A 164 11.74 2.54 -6.22
N ASP A 165 11.67 2.72 -4.91
CA ASP A 165 11.80 4.04 -4.31
C ASP A 165 12.39 3.98 -2.90
N THR A 166 12.98 5.07 -2.46
CA THR A 166 13.43 5.27 -1.10
C THR A 166 12.55 6.30 -0.40
N THR A 167 12.42 6.20 0.90
CA THR A 167 11.74 7.23 1.68
C THR A 167 12.54 7.52 2.94
N VAL A 168 12.17 8.58 3.67
CA VAL A 168 12.82 8.94 4.93
C VAL A 168 11.80 8.79 6.06
N GLU A 169 12.20 8.08 7.12
CA GLU A 169 11.47 8.01 8.39
C GLU A 169 12.23 8.82 9.43
N THR A 170 11.71 9.98 9.80
CA THR A 170 12.34 10.88 10.76
C THR A 170 12.31 10.29 12.17
N LEU A 171 13.44 10.33 12.86
CA LEU A 171 13.60 9.84 14.21
C LEU A 171 13.66 11.00 15.21
N TYR A 172 12.91 10.89 16.28
CA TYR A 172 12.83 11.93 17.33
C TYR A 172 13.53 11.53 18.64
N GLY A 173 14.28 10.43 18.62
CA GLY A 173 15.00 9.90 19.79
C GLY A 173 16.34 9.27 19.43
N HIS A 174 16.89 8.47 20.35
CA HIS A 174 18.19 7.82 20.24
C HIS A 174 18.12 6.41 19.66
N GLN A 175 17.36 6.23 18.56
CA GLN A 175 17.22 4.92 17.93
C GLN A 175 18.53 4.50 17.24
N GLN A 176 18.91 3.22 17.41
CA GLN A 176 20.06 2.61 16.76
C GLN A 176 19.93 2.70 15.23
N GLY A 177 21.05 3.03 14.56
CA GLY A 177 21.10 3.12 13.10
C GLY A 177 20.51 4.41 12.51
N GLY A 178 19.95 5.29 13.34
CA GLY A 178 19.53 6.61 12.90
C GLY A 178 20.73 7.50 12.54
N ARG A 179 20.74 8.05 11.32
CA ARG A 179 21.82 8.93 10.82
C ARG A 179 21.25 10.22 10.26
N LYS A 180 22.07 11.27 10.31
CA LYS A 180 21.79 12.51 9.58
C LYS A 180 22.05 12.25 8.09
N GLY A 181 21.10 12.57 7.24
CA GLY A 181 21.19 12.45 5.79
C GLY A 181 20.22 13.41 5.12
N HIS A 182 20.01 13.24 3.82
CA HIS A 182 19.03 14.05 3.10
C HIS A 182 17.61 13.76 3.64
N ASN A 183 17.04 14.74 4.33
CA ASN A 183 15.70 14.72 4.85
C ASN A 183 15.01 16.04 4.47
N PRO A 184 14.26 16.07 3.36
CA PRO A 184 13.68 17.31 2.85
C PRO A 184 12.64 17.91 3.79
N SER A 185 11.89 17.08 4.51
CA SER A 185 10.83 17.53 5.44
C SER A 185 11.35 18.01 6.79
N HIS A 186 12.50 17.46 7.26
CA HIS A 186 13.06 17.76 8.58
C HIS A 186 14.58 17.84 8.51
N ARG A 187 15.10 18.93 7.95
CA ARG A 187 16.55 19.15 7.78
C ARG A 187 17.31 18.99 9.10
N GLY A 188 18.44 18.29 9.07
CA GLY A 188 19.32 18.06 10.23
C GLY A 188 18.83 17.00 11.23
N LYS A 189 17.61 16.48 11.11
CA LYS A 189 17.13 15.37 11.95
C LYS A 189 17.72 14.03 11.48
N LYS A 190 17.94 13.13 12.44
CA LYS A 190 18.30 11.73 12.13
C LYS A 190 17.10 11.02 11.53
N GLY A 191 17.34 10.03 10.69
CA GLY A 191 16.28 9.21 10.09
C GLY A 191 16.74 7.82 9.77
N TYR A 192 15.80 6.96 9.44
CA TYR A 192 16.01 5.75 8.65
C TYR A 192 15.70 6.06 7.17
N ARG A 193 16.28 5.28 6.27
CA ARG A 193 16.04 5.42 4.83
C ARG A 193 15.64 4.07 4.22
N PRO A 194 14.39 3.64 4.43
CA PRO A 194 13.92 2.39 3.86
C PRO A 194 13.84 2.44 2.33
N VAL A 195 14.09 1.28 1.72
CA VAL A 195 13.79 1.00 0.31
C VAL A 195 12.49 0.24 0.25
N LEU A 196 11.59 0.65 -0.63
CA LEU A 196 10.30 0.04 -0.89
C LEU A 196 10.16 -0.28 -2.38
N VAL A 197 9.59 -1.42 -2.68
CA VAL A 197 9.35 -1.87 -4.05
C VAL A 197 7.90 -2.29 -4.18
N PHE A 198 7.21 -1.73 -5.17
CA PHE A 198 5.80 -1.99 -5.43
C PHE A 198 5.60 -2.58 -6.81
N ILE A 199 4.66 -3.52 -6.93
CA ILE A 199 4.11 -3.98 -8.21
C ILE A 199 3.00 -2.97 -8.59
N GLU A 200 3.10 -2.37 -9.78
CA GLU A 200 2.11 -1.38 -10.25
C GLU A 200 0.71 -1.99 -10.36
N GLN A 201 0.60 -3.17 -10.99
CA GLN A 201 -0.69 -3.78 -11.32
C GLN A 201 -1.52 -4.15 -10.10
N THR A 202 -0.89 -4.68 -9.05
CA THR A 202 -1.58 -5.09 -7.82
C THR A 202 -1.46 -4.05 -6.71
N ARG A 203 -0.57 -3.07 -6.88
CA ARG A 203 -0.24 -2.04 -5.87
C ARG A 203 0.25 -2.64 -4.54
N GLU A 204 0.71 -3.89 -4.56
CA GLU A 204 1.30 -4.56 -3.41
C GLU A 204 2.77 -4.20 -3.23
N CYS A 205 3.26 -4.23 -2.00
CA CYS A 205 4.68 -4.14 -1.72
C CYS A 205 5.34 -5.50 -2.00
N LEU A 206 6.16 -5.57 -3.05
CA LEU A 206 6.89 -6.79 -3.41
C LEU A 206 7.97 -7.11 -2.37
N LEU A 207 8.74 -6.09 -2.00
CA LEU A 207 9.83 -6.18 -1.05
C LEU A 207 10.08 -4.82 -0.41
N GLY A 208 10.37 -4.80 0.88
CA GLY A 208 10.82 -3.61 1.58
C GLY A 208 11.98 -3.94 2.53
N ARG A 209 12.87 -2.98 2.75
CA ARG A 209 13.96 -3.11 3.71
C ARG A 209 14.14 -1.82 4.49
N LEU A 210 14.04 -1.91 5.82
CA LEU A 210 14.48 -0.83 6.69
C LEU A 210 16.00 -0.72 6.60
N ARG A 211 16.50 0.48 6.36
CA ARG A 211 17.93 0.80 6.28
C ARG A 211 18.28 1.90 7.28
N LYS A 212 19.54 1.97 7.64
CA LYS A 212 20.11 3.11 8.34
C LYS A 212 19.93 4.36 7.49
N GLY A 213 20.11 5.54 8.06
CA GLY A 213 19.84 6.80 7.36
C GLY A 213 20.83 7.18 6.25
N ASP A 214 21.71 6.25 5.85
CA ASP A 214 22.70 6.48 4.79
C ASP A 214 22.07 6.47 3.39
N THR A 215 22.74 7.13 2.45
CA THR A 215 22.41 7.04 1.02
C THR A 215 22.54 5.59 0.53
N LEU A 216 21.72 5.21 -0.42
CA LEU A 216 21.76 3.88 -1.02
C LEU A 216 23.05 3.75 -1.86
N SER A 217 23.88 2.77 -1.56
CA SER A 217 25.06 2.48 -2.39
C SER A 217 24.67 1.62 -3.61
N GLY A 218 25.44 1.71 -4.70
CA GLY A 218 25.22 0.90 -5.90
C GLY A 218 25.21 -0.60 -5.60
N LYS A 219 26.16 -1.07 -4.79
CA LYS A 219 26.23 -2.48 -4.37
C LYS A 219 25.00 -2.93 -3.56
N GLU A 220 24.48 -2.09 -2.70
CA GLU A 220 23.25 -2.40 -1.95
C GLU A 220 22.02 -2.43 -2.88
N ALA A 221 21.93 -1.49 -3.83
CA ALA A 221 20.87 -1.46 -4.83
C ALA A 221 20.90 -2.71 -5.72
N ALA A 222 22.10 -3.10 -6.20
CA ALA A 222 22.29 -4.34 -6.97
C ALA A 222 21.87 -5.58 -6.19
N ALA A 223 22.36 -5.73 -4.94
CA ALA A 223 21.98 -6.84 -4.07
C ALA A 223 20.48 -6.89 -3.81
N PHE A 224 19.82 -5.74 -3.81
CA PHE A 224 18.38 -5.64 -3.65
C PHE A 224 17.64 -6.09 -4.95
N ILE A 225 18.13 -5.67 -6.12
CA ILE A 225 17.59 -6.10 -7.43
C ILE A 225 17.66 -7.63 -7.59
N HIS A 226 18.79 -8.27 -7.25
CA HIS A 226 18.92 -9.74 -7.27
C HIS A 226 17.90 -10.44 -6.35
N LYS A 227 17.57 -9.82 -5.20
CA LYS A 227 16.54 -10.37 -4.29
C LYS A 227 15.15 -10.30 -4.88
N LEU A 228 14.85 -9.33 -5.74
CA LEU A 228 13.53 -9.20 -6.35
C LEU A 228 13.17 -10.44 -7.15
N LYS A 229 14.10 -11.03 -7.91
CA LYS A 229 13.87 -12.23 -8.71
C LYS A 229 13.24 -13.36 -7.88
N ARG A 230 13.75 -13.54 -6.64
CA ARG A 230 13.27 -14.61 -5.72
C ARG A 230 11.90 -14.32 -5.10
N GLN A 231 11.44 -13.07 -5.18
CA GLN A 231 10.16 -12.65 -4.62
C GLN A 231 9.05 -12.61 -5.67
N LEU A 232 9.41 -12.72 -6.95
CA LEU A 232 8.44 -12.69 -8.04
C LEU A 232 7.59 -13.96 -8.06
N PRO A 233 6.31 -13.86 -8.42
CA PRO A 233 5.50 -15.01 -8.76
C PRO A 233 6.08 -15.80 -9.92
N THR A 234 5.95 -17.13 -9.89
CA THR A 234 6.51 -18.06 -10.88
C THR A 234 5.96 -17.85 -12.29
N GLU A 235 4.75 -17.30 -12.39
CA GLU A 235 4.06 -17.04 -13.65
C GLU A 235 4.48 -15.73 -14.34
N THR A 236 5.48 -15.01 -13.77
CA THR A 236 5.98 -13.75 -14.35
C THR A 236 6.81 -14.03 -15.59
N GLN A 237 6.42 -13.46 -16.75
CA GLN A 237 7.13 -13.63 -18.01
C GLN A 237 8.24 -12.60 -18.19
N SER A 238 7.97 -11.32 -17.94
CA SER A 238 8.95 -10.25 -18.04
C SER A 238 8.74 -9.20 -16.95
N VAL A 239 9.80 -8.46 -16.64
CA VAL A 239 9.83 -7.44 -15.58
C VAL A 239 10.41 -6.16 -16.13
N LEU A 240 9.76 -5.04 -15.81
CA LEU A 240 10.28 -3.69 -16.03
C LEU A 240 10.50 -3.01 -14.69
N LEU A 241 11.74 -2.67 -14.38
CA LEU A 241 12.11 -1.90 -13.20
C LEU A 241 12.08 -0.40 -13.50
N ARG A 242 11.46 0.39 -12.62
CA ARG A 242 11.49 1.85 -12.67
C ARG A 242 12.00 2.38 -11.32
N GLY A 243 13.03 3.16 -11.33
CA GLY A 243 13.65 3.73 -10.14
C GLY A 243 14.07 5.19 -10.35
N ASP A 244 14.19 5.94 -9.28
CA ASP A 244 14.73 7.30 -9.34
C ASP A 244 16.26 7.28 -9.52
N GLY A 245 16.89 8.47 -9.53
CA GLY A 245 18.33 8.60 -9.75
C GLY A 245 19.22 7.98 -8.66
N GLU A 246 18.69 7.59 -7.51
CA GLU A 246 19.46 6.86 -6.49
C GLU A 246 19.74 5.41 -6.90
N PHE A 247 18.91 4.84 -7.78
CA PHE A 247 19.11 3.49 -8.28
C PHE A 247 20.02 3.44 -9.50
N LEU A 248 20.46 4.58 -10.06
CA LEU A 248 21.36 4.60 -11.20
C LEU A 248 22.82 4.43 -10.75
N SER A 249 23.33 3.25 -10.94
CA SER A 249 24.74 2.90 -10.78
C SER A 249 25.10 1.78 -11.76
N TRP A 250 26.41 1.57 -12.04
CA TRP A 250 26.82 0.43 -12.83
C TRP A 250 26.36 -0.90 -12.21
N ASP A 251 26.54 -1.04 -10.91
CA ASP A 251 26.15 -2.27 -10.19
C ASP A 251 24.66 -2.58 -10.38
N SER A 252 23.79 -1.56 -10.31
CA SER A 252 22.33 -1.73 -10.49
C SER A 252 21.98 -2.10 -11.92
N VAL A 253 22.61 -1.46 -12.90
CA VAL A 253 22.41 -1.76 -14.34
C VAL A 253 22.88 -3.17 -14.66
N ALA A 254 24.05 -3.57 -14.15
CA ALA A 254 24.60 -4.92 -14.30
C ALA A 254 23.67 -5.96 -13.67
N ALA A 255 23.19 -5.72 -12.43
CA ALA A 255 22.28 -6.61 -11.74
C ALA A 255 20.93 -6.75 -12.49
N ALA A 256 20.34 -5.66 -12.96
CA ALA A 256 19.11 -5.72 -13.76
C ALA A 256 19.30 -6.51 -15.07
N THR A 257 20.45 -6.33 -15.71
CA THR A 257 20.79 -7.07 -16.95
C THR A 257 21.02 -8.55 -16.68
N GLN A 258 21.71 -8.92 -15.60
CA GLN A 258 21.94 -10.31 -15.18
C GLN A 258 20.64 -11.07 -14.87
N GLU A 259 19.64 -10.36 -14.30
CA GLU A 259 18.33 -10.95 -13.99
C GLU A 259 17.35 -10.90 -15.17
N ASP A 260 17.80 -10.46 -16.34
CA ASP A 260 16.98 -10.27 -17.55
C ASP A 260 15.80 -9.32 -17.32
N PHE A 261 16.04 -8.26 -16.56
CA PHE A 261 15.05 -7.22 -16.33
C PHE A 261 15.20 -6.06 -17.32
N GLU A 262 14.11 -5.62 -17.90
CA GLU A 262 14.05 -4.29 -18.50
C GLU A 262 14.11 -3.24 -17.39
N PHE A 263 14.72 -2.09 -17.67
CA PHE A 263 14.77 -1.01 -16.66
C PHE A 263 14.71 0.37 -17.30
N ILE A 264 14.28 1.33 -16.50
CA ILE A 264 14.46 2.75 -16.72
C ILE A 264 14.71 3.43 -15.37
N PHE A 265 15.90 4.02 -15.21
CA PHE A 265 16.33 4.73 -14.02
C PHE A 265 16.55 6.19 -14.29
N GLY A 266 16.05 7.08 -13.40
CA GLY A 266 16.34 8.50 -13.44
C GLY A 266 17.84 8.77 -13.40
N ASN A 267 18.32 9.83 -14.03
CA ASN A 267 19.72 10.21 -13.98
C ASN A 267 19.90 11.52 -13.18
N LYS A 268 20.79 11.49 -12.20
CA LYS A 268 21.23 12.64 -11.40
C LYS A 268 22.74 12.81 -11.37
N VAL A 269 23.48 11.82 -11.87
CA VAL A 269 24.94 11.71 -11.64
C VAL A 269 25.72 11.80 -12.94
N CYS A 270 25.21 11.23 -14.04
CA CYS A 270 25.90 11.18 -15.31
C CYS A 270 25.55 12.41 -16.19
N GLN A 271 26.51 12.85 -16.98
CA GLN A 271 26.34 13.97 -17.94
C GLN A 271 26.50 13.46 -19.37
N PRO A 272 25.53 12.68 -19.90
CA PRO A 272 25.59 12.20 -21.26
C PRO A 272 25.46 13.37 -22.25
N VAL A 273 26.28 13.33 -23.30
CA VAL A 273 26.25 14.34 -24.37
C VAL A 273 25.23 13.90 -25.42
N PHE A 274 24.29 14.78 -25.72
CA PHE A 274 23.26 14.56 -26.72
C PHE A 274 23.57 15.40 -27.96
N GLU A 275 23.65 14.75 -29.10
CA GLU A 275 23.88 15.42 -30.37
C GLU A 275 22.74 16.37 -30.72
N SER A 276 23.05 17.63 -31.00
CA SER A 276 22.07 18.70 -31.20
C SER A 276 21.13 18.45 -32.37
N SER A 277 21.62 17.80 -33.44
CA SER A 277 20.85 17.45 -34.64
C SER A 277 19.82 16.34 -34.41
N ARG A 278 19.90 15.58 -33.32
CA ARG A 278 19.06 14.39 -33.06
C ARG A 278 17.86 14.64 -32.12
N TRP A 279 17.64 15.92 -31.77
CA TRP A 279 16.43 16.25 -31.01
C TRP A 279 15.21 16.21 -31.94
N TYR A 280 14.17 15.49 -31.54
CA TYR A 280 12.94 15.31 -32.29
C TYR A 280 11.69 15.54 -31.46
N ARG A 281 10.62 15.95 -32.12
CA ARG A 281 9.26 16.03 -31.55
C ARG A 281 8.47 14.80 -31.98
N PRO A 282 7.81 14.06 -31.10
CA PRO A 282 7.06 12.86 -31.47
C PRO A 282 5.83 13.16 -32.36
N TYR A 283 5.29 14.36 -32.27
CA TYR A 283 4.20 14.89 -33.12
C TYR A 283 4.29 16.41 -33.23
N LYS A 284 3.65 16.98 -34.28
CA LYS A 284 3.79 18.42 -34.64
C LYS A 284 3.51 19.41 -33.51
N ARG A 285 2.57 19.11 -32.61
CA ARG A 285 2.18 19.97 -31.48
C ARG A 285 2.91 19.64 -30.17
N ALA A 286 3.87 18.72 -30.18
CA ALA A 286 4.61 18.39 -28.98
C ALA A 286 5.50 19.56 -28.55
N VAL A 287 5.36 19.93 -27.29
CA VAL A 287 6.18 20.95 -26.62
C VAL A 287 7.56 20.41 -26.30
N ALA A 288 7.59 19.18 -25.84
CA ALA A 288 8.81 18.47 -25.43
C ALA A 288 9.56 17.91 -26.64
N GLU A 289 10.87 18.04 -26.62
CA GLU A 289 11.79 17.40 -27.55
C GLU A 289 12.53 16.28 -26.89
N TYR A 290 12.85 15.23 -27.64
CA TYR A 290 13.42 13.98 -27.15
C TYR A 290 14.67 13.61 -27.92
N ASN A 291 15.62 12.97 -27.23
CA ASN A 291 16.86 12.48 -27.82
C ASN A 291 17.29 11.18 -27.16
N SER A 292 18.20 10.44 -27.78
CA SER A 292 18.86 9.29 -27.18
C SER A 292 20.30 9.16 -27.65
N CYS A 293 21.18 8.76 -26.74
CA CYS A 293 22.58 8.50 -27.03
C CYS A 293 23.06 7.24 -26.31
N LEU A 294 24.16 6.68 -26.81
CA LEU A 294 24.97 5.72 -26.07
C LEU A 294 26.09 6.53 -25.37
N TYR A 295 26.22 6.34 -24.08
CA TYR A 295 27.21 7.02 -23.27
C TYR A 295 27.76 6.07 -22.22
N GLN A 296 29.08 6.12 -22.03
CA GLN A 296 29.75 5.33 -21.00
C GLN A 296 30.23 6.26 -19.88
N PRO A 297 29.51 6.29 -18.73
CA PRO A 297 29.99 7.03 -17.57
C PRO A 297 31.32 6.48 -17.05
N MET A 298 32.12 7.35 -16.44
CA MET A 298 33.38 6.94 -15.80
C MET A 298 33.10 5.82 -14.78
N GLY A 299 33.92 4.77 -14.81
CA GLY A 299 33.76 3.59 -13.95
C GLY A 299 32.75 2.55 -14.41
N TRP A 300 32.07 2.75 -15.54
CA TRP A 300 31.21 1.76 -16.14
C TRP A 300 32.00 0.84 -17.11
N SER A 301 31.74 -0.46 -17.07
CA SER A 301 32.42 -1.42 -17.96
C SER A 301 31.90 -1.39 -19.40
N ARG A 302 30.69 -0.86 -19.63
CA ARG A 302 30.05 -0.79 -20.95
C ARG A 302 29.22 0.49 -21.07
N PRO A 303 29.01 1.01 -22.31
CA PRO A 303 28.09 2.12 -22.51
C PRO A 303 26.65 1.72 -22.19
N GLY A 304 25.90 2.64 -21.59
CA GLY A 304 24.46 2.57 -21.40
C GLY A 304 23.73 3.42 -22.43
N ARG A 305 22.47 3.08 -22.70
CA ARG A 305 21.59 3.93 -23.46
C ARG A 305 20.97 4.97 -22.55
N PHE A 306 21.18 6.25 -22.87
CA PHE A 306 20.53 7.37 -22.21
C PHE A 306 19.48 7.98 -23.12
N VAL A 307 18.33 8.31 -22.54
CA VAL A 307 17.23 8.99 -23.20
C VAL A 307 16.96 10.31 -22.48
N ALA A 308 16.70 11.36 -23.21
CA ALA A 308 16.46 12.68 -22.67
C ALA A 308 15.18 13.29 -23.23
N MET A 309 14.58 14.12 -22.39
CA MET A 309 13.49 15.04 -22.75
C MET A 309 13.92 16.45 -22.35
N ARG A 310 13.68 17.44 -23.21
CA ARG A 310 13.84 18.85 -22.89
C ARG A 310 12.57 19.62 -23.17
N ILE A 311 12.28 20.59 -22.32
CA ILE A 311 11.14 21.51 -22.46
C ILE A 311 11.64 22.94 -22.32
N PRO A 312 11.23 23.87 -23.21
CA PRO A 312 11.58 25.27 -23.07
C PRO A 312 11.07 25.85 -21.75
N LYS A 313 11.94 26.59 -21.03
CA LYS A 313 11.59 27.17 -19.71
C LYS A 313 10.43 28.17 -19.82
N GLU A 314 10.33 28.90 -20.94
CA GLU A 314 9.24 29.83 -21.22
C GLU A 314 7.84 29.20 -21.15
N GLN A 315 7.74 27.92 -21.45
CA GLN A 315 6.47 27.18 -21.41
C GLN A 315 6.13 26.60 -20.03
N LEU A 316 7.11 26.51 -19.12
CA LEU A 316 6.91 26.12 -17.72
C LEU A 316 6.49 27.34 -16.86
N GLN A 317 6.83 28.56 -17.30
CA GLN A 317 6.65 29.80 -16.53
C GLN A 317 5.29 30.48 -16.72
N LYS A 318 4.27 29.84 -17.29
CA LYS A 318 2.92 30.42 -17.36
C LYS A 318 2.30 30.74 -15.98
N SER A 319 3.04 30.63 -14.89
CA SER A 319 2.57 30.89 -13.52
C SER A 319 3.45 31.79 -12.64
N SER A 320 4.56 32.37 -13.10
CA SER A 320 5.31 33.36 -12.31
C SER A 320 6.01 34.41 -13.15
N GLN A 321 5.64 35.67 -12.89
CA GLN A 321 6.26 36.85 -13.45
C GLN A 321 7.63 37.11 -12.82
N SER A 322 8.72 36.76 -13.52
CA SER A 322 10.01 37.47 -13.54
C SER A 322 10.98 36.72 -14.44
N ALA A 323 11.14 37.17 -15.66
CA ALA A 323 12.03 36.57 -16.65
C ALA A 323 13.29 37.44 -16.81
N GLN A 324 14.40 37.01 -16.17
CA GLN A 324 15.71 37.33 -16.73
C GLN A 324 15.95 36.40 -17.93
N GLN A 325 16.27 36.95 -19.08
CA GLN A 325 16.62 36.17 -20.28
C GLN A 325 17.94 35.40 -20.01
N PRO A 326 17.96 34.08 -20.24
CA PRO A 326 19.18 33.28 -20.07
C PRO A 326 20.20 33.61 -21.16
N LEU A 327 21.47 33.78 -20.76
CA LEU A 327 22.58 34.14 -21.64
C LEU A 327 23.11 32.99 -22.51
N PHE A 328 22.81 31.72 -22.16
CA PHE A 328 23.30 30.55 -22.89
C PHE A 328 22.14 29.67 -23.35
N ASP A 329 22.30 28.99 -24.49
CA ASP A 329 21.25 28.11 -25.06
C ASP A 329 20.89 26.92 -24.13
N GLU A 330 21.84 26.40 -23.38
CA GLU A 330 21.60 25.34 -22.38
C GLU A 330 20.69 25.79 -21.25
N ASP A 331 20.65 27.09 -20.94
CA ASP A 331 19.77 27.68 -19.93
C ASP A 331 18.32 27.87 -20.39
N ARG A 332 18.05 27.71 -21.66
CA ARG A 332 16.68 27.87 -22.23
C ARG A 332 15.78 26.66 -21.99
N PHE A 333 16.36 25.50 -21.66
CA PHE A 333 15.63 24.26 -21.52
C PHE A 333 15.74 23.67 -20.12
N THR A 334 14.68 23.01 -19.69
CA THR A 334 14.73 22.06 -18.57
C THR A 334 14.89 20.65 -19.12
N HIS A 335 15.88 19.91 -18.60
CA HIS A 335 16.21 18.57 -19.07
C HIS A 335 15.80 17.51 -18.04
N ARG A 336 15.29 16.39 -18.54
CA ARG A 336 15.13 15.14 -17.78
C ARG A 336 15.86 14.04 -18.53
N VAL A 337 16.74 13.32 -17.83
CA VAL A 337 17.59 12.28 -18.44
C VAL A 337 17.39 10.96 -17.69
N PHE A 338 17.37 9.87 -18.42
CA PHE A 338 17.18 8.52 -17.90
C PHE A 338 18.14 7.55 -18.58
N CYS A 339 18.57 6.52 -17.85
CA CYS A 339 19.29 5.37 -18.38
C CYS A 339 18.33 4.19 -18.53
N THR A 340 18.37 3.47 -19.67
CA THR A 340 17.44 2.38 -19.95
C THR A 340 18.01 1.37 -20.94
N ASN A 341 17.55 0.10 -20.84
CA ASN A 341 17.79 -0.93 -21.87
C ASN A 341 16.56 -1.16 -22.79
N LEU A 342 15.49 -0.38 -22.62
CA LEU A 342 14.30 -0.50 -23.45
C LEU A 342 14.62 -0.20 -24.93
N ARG A 343 14.18 -1.08 -25.83
CA ARG A 343 14.35 -0.93 -27.30
C ARG A 343 13.22 -0.09 -27.95
N THR A 344 12.75 0.95 -27.27
CA THR A 344 11.69 1.83 -27.78
C THR A 344 12.21 3.25 -27.97
N SER A 345 11.45 4.12 -28.65
CA SER A 345 11.81 5.55 -28.81
C SER A 345 11.90 6.28 -27.47
N ALA A 346 12.68 7.35 -27.40
CA ALA A 346 12.92 8.09 -26.16
C ALA A 346 11.62 8.59 -25.52
N HIS A 347 10.67 9.14 -26.31
CA HIS A 347 9.41 9.63 -25.77
C HIS A 347 8.55 8.51 -25.18
N LYS A 348 8.52 7.31 -25.80
CA LYS A 348 7.80 6.15 -25.25
C LYS A 348 8.44 5.65 -23.97
N ALA A 349 9.78 5.57 -23.92
CA ALA A 349 10.51 5.14 -22.72
C ALA A 349 10.22 6.09 -21.55
N ILE A 350 10.28 7.42 -21.78
CA ILE A 350 10.00 8.42 -20.75
C ILE A 350 8.52 8.39 -20.32
N GLY A 351 7.59 8.21 -21.27
CA GLY A 351 6.17 8.03 -20.95
C GLY A 351 5.90 6.77 -20.10
N ILE A 352 6.68 5.70 -20.28
CA ILE A 352 6.64 4.51 -19.40
C ILE A 352 7.13 4.86 -17.99
N TYR A 353 8.19 5.68 -17.87
CA TYR A 353 8.68 6.13 -16.59
C TYR A 353 7.66 7.02 -15.86
N ASP A 354 7.03 7.94 -16.55
CA ASP A 354 6.12 8.93 -15.93
C ASP A 354 4.90 8.28 -15.26
N ARG A 355 4.48 7.10 -15.70
CA ARG A 355 3.45 6.28 -15.00
C ARG A 355 3.88 5.82 -13.60
N ARG A 356 5.15 5.99 -13.22
CA ARG A 356 5.66 5.72 -11.87
C ARG A 356 5.10 6.69 -10.81
N ALA A 357 4.49 7.80 -11.18
CA ALA A 357 4.03 8.85 -10.26
C ALA A 357 3.13 8.33 -9.11
N ASP A 358 2.46 7.19 -9.27
CA ASP A 358 1.63 6.59 -8.24
C ASP A 358 2.42 5.97 -7.06
N VAL A 359 3.72 5.72 -7.20
CA VAL A 359 4.54 5.11 -6.15
C VAL A 359 4.65 5.98 -4.89
N GLU A 360 4.70 7.30 -5.05
CA GLU A 360 4.73 8.24 -3.93
C GLU A 360 3.45 8.16 -3.09
N ASN A 361 2.30 7.98 -3.75
CA ASN A 361 1.02 7.77 -3.09
C ASN A 361 1.01 6.45 -2.30
N LEU A 362 1.60 5.36 -2.86
CA LEU A 362 1.70 4.08 -2.19
C LEU A 362 2.61 4.15 -0.97
N ILE A 363 3.75 4.84 -1.05
CA ILE A 363 4.64 5.10 0.08
C ILE A 363 3.90 5.90 1.16
N GLY A 364 3.24 6.98 0.78
CA GLY A 364 2.42 7.78 1.70
C GLY A 364 1.31 6.97 2.35
N GLU A 365 0.72 6.01 1.64
CA GLU A 365 -0.27 5.10 2.21
C GLU A 365 0.36 4.17 3.25
N VAL A 366 1.47 3.50 2.94
CA VAL A 366 2.16 2.60 3.88
C VAL A 366 2.65 3.35 5.13
N LYS A 367 3.11 4.59 4.99
CA LYS A 367 3.48 5.45 6.13
C LYS A 367 2.30 5.62 7.08
N ARG A 368 1.15 6.00 6.57
CA ARG A 368 -0.09 6.16 7.35
C ARG A 368 -0.58 4.85 7.98
N GLU A 369 -0.25 3.70 7.37
CA GLU A 369 -0.58 2.37 7.91
C GLU A 369 0.29 1.95 9.10
N GLY A 370 1.30 2.72 9.46
CA GLY A 370 2.12 2.49 10.65
C GLY A 370 3.64 2.45 10.39
N LEU A 371 4.09 2.72 9.17
CA LEU A 371 5.52 2.74 8.88
C LEU A 371 6.23 3.85 9.67
N ASP A 372 5.57 4.99 9.89
CA ASP A 372 6.05 6.10 10.74
C ASP A 372 6.12 5.74 12.24
N ALA A 373 5.60 4.59 12.64
CA ALA A 373 5.67 4.11 14.01
C ALA A 373 7.00 3.39 14.26
N ILE A 374 7.86 3.99 15.06
CA ILE A 374 9.14 3.40 15.47
C ILE A 374 9.02 2.94 16.93
N PRO A 375 8.62 1.68 17.18
CA PRO A 375 8.23 1.22 18.51
C PRO A 375 9.39 0.99 19.47
N SER A 376 10.64 0.96 18.98
CA SER A 376 11.80 0.57 19.77
C SER A 376 13.03 1.47 19.52
N ALA A 377 13.93 1.50 20.50
CA ALA A 377 15.29 2.03 20.29
C ALA A 377 16.18 1.10 19.47
N LYS A 378 15.84 -0.20 19.35
CA LYS A 378 16.65 -1.21 18.67
C LYS A 378 16.33 -1.26 17.17
N PHE A 379 17.35 -1.18 16.31
CA PHE A 379 17.19 -1.22 14.87
C PHE A 379 16.54 -2.51 14.37
N ASN A 380 16.99 -3.66 14.86
CA ASN A 380 16.47 -4.97 14.41
C ASN A 380 15.00 -5.18 14.77
N THR A 381 14.57 -4.67 15.91
CA THR A 381 13.15 -4.66 16.32
C THR A 381 12.31 -3.80 15.37
N ASN A 382 12.81 -2.60 15.07
CA ASN A 382 12.13 -1.72 14.12
C ASN A 382 12.09 -2.32 12.71
N ALA A 383 13.14 -3.07 12.30
CA ALA A 383 13.15 -3.81 11.04
C ALA A 383 12.08 -4.92 11.01
N ALA A 384 11.86 -5.63 12.12
CA ALA A 384 10.79 -6.63 12.20
C ALA A 384 9.40 -5.99 12.20
N PHE A 385 9.21 -4.90 12.93
CA PHE A 385 7.94 -4.15 12.93
C PHE A 385 7.62 -3.56 11.55
N PHE A 386 8.64 -3.04 10.86
CA PHE A 386 8.53 -2.57 9.48
C PHE A 386 7.97 -3.67 8.55
N GLN A 387 8.48 -4.91 8.63
CA GLN A 387 7.96 -6.02 7.83
C GLN A 387 6.52 -6.39 8.22
N LEU A 388 6.16 -6.25 9.48
CA LEU A 388 4.81 -6.50 9.94
C LEU A 388 3.80 -5.48 9.37
N VAL A 389 4.19 -4.21 9.30
CA VAL A 389 3.39 -3.16 8.64
C VAL A 389 3.21 -3.45 7.15
N LEU A 390 4.28 -3.86 6.45
CA LEU A 390 4.20 -4.23 5.03
C LEU A 390 3.30 -5.45 4.81
N LEU A 391 3.36 -6.43 5.69
CA LEU A 391 2.48 -7.60 5.64
C LEU A 391 1.01 -7.20 5.83
N ALA A 392 0.70 -6.35 6.82
CA ALA A 392 -0.65 -5.84 7.04
C ALA A 392 -1.16 -5.04 5.83
N TYR A 393 -0.30 -4.20 5.24
CA TYR A 393 -0.59 -3.47 4.02
C TYR A 393 -0.94 -4.42 2.86
N ASN A 394 -0.13 -5.45 2.61
CA ASN A 394 -0.38 -6.41 1.54
C ASN A 394 -1.64 -7.24 1.77
N ILE A 395 -1.94 -7.63 3.02
CA ILE A 395 -3.20 -8.29 3.36
C ILE A 395 -4.40 -7.40 2.96
N TRP A 396 -4.35 -6.09 3.23
CA TRP A 396 -5.37 -5.15 2.76
C TRP A 396 -5.46 -5.08 1.24
N ARG A 397 -4.33 -5.09 0.53
CA ARG A 397 -4.32 -5.08 -0.94
C ARG A 397 -5.01 -6.31 -1.50
N TYR A 398 -4.65 -7.48 -1.03
CA TYR A 398 -5.24 -8.76 -1.47
C TYR A 398 -6.72 -8.85 -1.11
N PHE A 399 -7.09 -8.40 0.09
CA PHE A 399 -8.49 -8.37 0.53
C PHE A 399 -9.34 -7.46 -0.38
N LYS A 400 -8.86 -6.27 -0.72
CA LYS A 400 -9.57 -5.35 -1.63
C LYS A 400 -9.68 -5.92 -3.05
N LEU A 401 -8.63 -6.55 -3.56
CA LEU A 401 -8.66 -7.19 -4.89
C LEU A 401 -9.68 -8.32 -4.94
N LEU A 402 -9.75 -9.17 -3.93
CA LEU A 402 -10.73 -10.24 -3.86
C LEU A 402 -12.17 -9.70 -3.67
N ALA A 403 -12.34 -8.67 -2.85
CA ALA A 403 -13.64 -8.03 -2.65
C ALA A 403 -14.17 -7.41 -3.95
N GLN A 404 -13.31 -6.74 -4.71
CA GLN A 404 -13.65 -6.21 -6.04
C GLN A 404 -14.11 -7.32 -6.98
N GLN A 405 -13.41 -8.45 -6.98
CA GLN A 405 -13.75 -9.59 -7.83
C GLN A 405 -15.10 -10.22 -7.48
N SER A 406 -15.47 -10.22 -6.20
CA SER A 406 -16.79 -10.73 -5.81
C SER A 406 -17.95 -9.98 -6.47
N LEU A 407 -17.73 -8.70 -6.80
CA LEU A 407 -18.70 -7.87 -7.52
C LEU A 407 -18.82 -8.26 -9.00
N GLU A 408 -17.68 -8.53 -9.65
CA GLU A 408 -17.66 -8.86 -11.09
C GLU A 408 -18.38 -10.17 -11.36
N VAL A 409 -18.29 -11.12 -10.43
CA VAL A 409 -19.01 -12.40 -10.50
C VAL A 409 -20.52 -12.21 -10.30
N GLU A 410 -20.96 -11.26 -9.46
CA GLU A 410 -22.37 -11.02 -9.18
C GLU A 410 -23.02 -10.08 -10.22
N GLN A 411 -22.26 -9.21 -10.88
CA GLN A 411 -22.78 -8.32 -11.94
C GLN A 411 -23.33 -9.07 -13.17
N ASN A 412 -22.87 -10.30 -13.41
CA ASN A 412 -23.44 -11.14 -14.47
C ASN A 412 -24.83 -11.72 -14.12
N THR A 413 -25.31 -11.51 -12.88
CA THR A 413 -26.55 -12.12 -12.40
C THR A 413 -27.55 -11.14 -11.79
N ASP A 414 -27.18 -9.87 -11.48
CA ASP A 414 -28.08 -8.99 -10.73
C ASP A 414 -27.78 -7.49 -10.86
N THR A 415 -28.83 -6.70 -11.11
CA THR A 415 -28.85 -5.23 -11.24
C THR A 415 -28.58 -4.46 -9.92
N ARG A 416 -28.26 -5.14 -8.82
CA ARG A 416 -28.07 -4.57 -7.48
C ARG A 416 -26.80 -3.75 -7.29
N PHE A 417 -25.93 -3.66 -8.30
CA PHE A 417 -24.68 -2.90 -8.22
C PHE A 417 -24.75 -1.61 -9.05
N ALA A 418 -25.75 -0.80 -8.74
CA ALA A 418 -25.92 0.54 -9.27
C ALA A 418 -24.63 1.40 -9.11
N PRO A 419 -24.47 2.47 -9.92
CA PRO A 419 -23.47 3.50 -9.68
C PRO A 419 -23.54 3.95 -8.21
N GLY A 420 -22.48 3.70 -7.41
CA GLY A 420 -22.49 3.99 -5.96
C GLY A 420 -22.22 2.79 -5.06
N SER A 421 -22.13 1.56 -5.59
CA SER A 421 -21.74 0.39 -4.78
C SER A 421 -20.46 0.67 -3.96
N PRO A 422 -20.44 0.37 -2.64
CA PRO A 422 -19.28 0.54 -1.77
C PRO A 422 -18.01 -0.16 -2.27
N MET A 423 -18.16 -1.16 -3.13
CA MET A 423 -17.05 -1.94 -3.66
C MET A 423 -16.46 -1.38 -4.95
N ARG A 424 -17.17 -0.53 -5.68
CA ARG A 424 -16.70 0.00 -6.96
C ARG A 424 -15.40 0.79 -6.78
N GLY A 425 -14.37 0.48 -7.57
CA GLY A 425 -13.06 1.13 -7.51
C GLY A 425 -12.27 0.84 -6.22
N LEU A 426 -12.67 -0.15 -5.43
CA LEU A 426 -12.06 -0.48 -4.14
C LEU A 426 -10.56 -0.79 -4.29
N GLN A 427 -10.17 -1.44 -5.38
CA GLN A 427 -8.78 -1.78 -5.67
C GLN A 427 -7.85 -0.56 -5.79
N THR A 428 -8.37 0.59 -6.26
CA THR A 428 -7.59 1.82 -6.43
C THR A 428 -7.64 2.73 -5.20
N HIS A 429 -8.66 2.58 -4.36
CA HIS A 429 -8.83 3.38 -3.15
C HIS A 429 -7.80 3.04 -2.06
N THR A 430 -7.52 4.01 -1.20
CA THR A 430 -6.65 3.82 -0.03
C THR A 430 -7.25 2.82 0.96
N ASN A 431 -6.42 2.24 1.83
CA ASN A 431 -6.88 1.35 2.90
C ASN A 431 -7.83 2.06 3.87
N ARG A 432 -7.65 3.37 4.09
CA ARG A 432 -8.57 4.19 4.89
C ARG A 432 -9.99 4.14 4.33
N ILE A 433 -10.15 4.32 3.02
CA ILE A 433 -11.46 4.21 2.34
C ILE A 433 -11.95 2.76 2.38
N GLY A 434 -11.06 1.79 2.20
CA GLY A 434 -11.39 0.36 2.34
C GLY A 434 -11.98 0.03 3.71
N ARG A 435 -11.39 0.56 4.78
CA ARG A 435 -11.93 0.41 6.16
C ARG A 435 -13.32 1.00 6.29
N LEU A 436 -13.52 2.22 5.80
CA LEU A 436 -14.82 2.87 5.85
C LEU A 436 -15.90 2.05 5.13
N ARG A 437 -15.56 1.46 3.98
CA ARG A 437 -16.50 0.74 3.14
C ARG A 437 -16.79 -0.69 3.60
N LEU A 438 -15.80 -1.39 4.14
CA LEU A 438 -15.87 -2.83 4.39
C LEU A 438 -15.68 -3.23 5.85
N LEU A 439 -15.00 -2.43 6.67
CA LEU A 439 -14.61 -2.82 8.01
C LEU A 439 -15.44 -2.14 9.09
N LEU A 440 -15.58 -0.80 9.00
CA LEU A 440 -16.21 0.03 10.02
C LEU A 440 -17.74 -0.04 9.89
N ILE A 441 -18.30 -1.23 10.10
CA ILE A 441 -19.73 -1.53 10.09
C ILE A 441 -20.08 -2.06 11.47
N ALA A 442 -21.00 -1.39 12.16
CA ALA A 442 -21.37 -1.77 13.50
C ALA A 442 -22.01 -3.17 13.53
N ALA A 443 -21.57 -3.99 14.47
CA ALA A 443 -22.10 -5.32 14.70
C ALA A 443 -22.30 -5.59 16.20
N LYS A 444 -23.39 -6.29 16.50
CA LYS A 444 -23.65 -6.85 17.83
C LYS A 444 -23.14 -8.27 17.87
N VAL A 445 -22.26 -8.57 18.83
CA VAL A 445 -21.77 -9.93 19.09
C VAL A 445 -22.75 -10.64 20.01
N VAL A 446 -23.37 -11.72 19.53
CA VAL A 446 -24.35 -12.51 20.29
C VAL A 446 -23.83 -13.92 20.41
N PHE A 447 -23.92 -14.49 21.61
CA PHE A 447 -23.66 -15.90 21.84
C PHE A 447 -24.99 -16.66 21.98
N SER A 448 -25.24 -17.58 21.08
CA SER A 448 -26.48 -18.35 21.04
C SER A 448 -26.19 -19.74 20.49
N SER A 449 -26.83 -20.77 21.08
CA SER A 449 -26.66 -22.18 20.64
C SER A 449 -25.19 -22.61 20.55
N ASN A 450 -24.40 -22.27 21.57
CA ASN A 450 -22.96 -22.56 21.67
C ASN A 450 -22.10 -21.96 20.54
N ARG A 451 -22.58 -20.92 19.85
CA ARG A 451 -21.88 -20.25 18.75
C ARG A 451 -21.95 -18.74 18.88
N HIS A 452 -20.88 -18.07 18.53
CA HIS A 452 -20.88 -16.63 18.31
C HIS A 452 -21.59 -16.31 16.98
N LYS A 453 -22.46 -15.31 17.02
CA LYS A 453 -23.19 -14.79 15.87
C LYS A 453 -23.00 -13.28 15.83
N LEU A 454 -22.69 -12.74 14.67
CA LEU A 454 -22.67 -11.28 14.44
C LEU A 454 -24.00 -10.85 13.84
N ARG A 455 -24.62 -9.84 14.43
CA ARG A 455 -25.82 -9.19 13.91
C ARG A 455 -25.47 -7.80 13.43
N TYR A 456 -25.75 -7.51 12.19
CA TYR A 456 -25.51 -6.22 11.54
C TYR A 456 -26.82 -5.43 11.48
N SER A 457 -26.71 -4.09 11.51
CA SER A 457 -27.87 -3.22 11.32
C SER A 457 -28.34 -3.27 9.87
N ILE A 458 -29.65 -3.42 9.68
CA ILE A 458 -30.29 -3.31 8.35
C ILE A 458 -30.31 -1.86 7.85
N HIS A 459 -30.11 -0.88 8.74
CA HIS A 459 -30.10 0.55 8.42
C HIS A 459 -28.73 1.04 7.92
N ASP A 460 -27.67 0.23 7.99
CA ASP A 460 -26.41 0.56 7.36
C ASP A 460 -26.44 0.11 5.88
N ALA A 461 -26.40 1.08 4.98
CA ALA A 461 -26.46 0.84 3.53
C ALA A 461 -25.35 -0.10 3.01
N ARG A 462 -24.25 -0.29 3.79
CA ARG A 462 -23.15 -1.19 3.44
C ARG A 462 -23.40 -2.65 3.83
N THR A 463 -24.36 -2.90 4.71
CA THR A 463 -24.68 -4.25 5.22
C THR A 463 -25.01 -5.25 4.12
N PRO A 464 -25.87 -4.97 3.12
CA PRO A 464 -26.16 -5.92 2.05
C PRO A 464 -24.90 -6.34 1.28
N THR A 465 -24.04 -5.38 0.95
CA THR A 465 -22.76 -5.62 0.27
C THR A 465 -21.81 -6.48 1.10
N LEU A 466 -21.69 -6.19 2.40
CA LEU A 466 -20.85 -7.00 3.30
C LEU A 466 -21.37 -8.44 3.39
N ILE A 467 -22.69 -8.63 3.54
CA ILE A 467 -23.30 -9.97 3.61
C ILE A 467 -23.10 -10.73 2.29
N GLY A 468 -23.25 -10.07 1.14
CA GLY A 468 -22.92 -10.65 -0.17
C GLY A 468 -21.48 -11.14 -0.23
N PHE A 469 -20.53 -10.30 0.20
CA PHE A 469 -19.12 -10.66 0.23
C PHE A 469 -18.82 -11.81 1.22
N LEU A 470 -19.43 -11.83 2.39
CA LEU A 470 -19.31 -12.94 3.35
C LEU A 470 -19.81 -14.26 2.74
N LYS A 471 -20.96 -14.25 2.06
CA LYS A 471 -21.48 -15.42 1.34
C LYS A 471 -20.56 -15.88 0.21
N PHE A 472 -19.95 -14.93 -0.52
CA PHE A 472 -18.96 -15.23 -1.54
C PHE A 472 -17.73 -15.95 -0.93
N LEU A 473 -17.18 -15.46 0.17
CA LEU A 473 -16.07 -16.09 0.88
C LEU A 473 -16.45 -17.50 1.38
N ASP A 474 -17.66 -17.70 1.88
CA ASP A 474 -18.13 -19.02 2.30
C ASP A 474 -18.23 -20.00 1.13
N ARG A 475 -18.74 -19.57 -0.01
CA ARG A 475 -18.78 -20.38 -1.25
C ARG A 475 -17.37 -20.76 -1.72
N LEU A 476 -16.39 -19.85 -1.62
CA LEU A 476 -15.00 -20.15 -1.95
C LEU A 476 -14.41 -21.17 -0.98
N ARG A 477 -14.68 -21.03 0.31
CA ARG A 477 -14.16 -21.91 1.37
C ARG A 477 -14.68 -23.35 1.25
N SER A 478 -15.91 -23.56 0.78
CA SER A 478 -16.53 -24.89 0.60
C SER A 478 -15.97 -25.67 -0.58
N ARG A 479 -15.21 -25.04 -1.48
CA ARG A 479 -14.62 -25.71 -2.64
C ARG A 479 -13.32 -26.42 -2.26
N PRO A 480 -13.01 -27.60 -2.84
CA PRO A 480 -11.73 -28.27 -2.61
C PRO A 480 -10.58 -27.42 -3.16
N TRP A 481 -9.49 -27.33 -2.41
CA TRP A 481 -8.24 -26.71 -2.84
C TRP A 481 -7.49 -27.63 -3.83
N PRO A 482 -6.85 -27.13 -4.90
CA PRO A 482 -6.71 -25.73 -5.32
C PRO A 482 -7.86 -25.30 -6.25
N TRP A 483 -8.75 -24.45 -5.77
CA TRP A 483 -9.76 -23.83 -6.63
C TRP A 483 -9.21 -22.51 -7.18
N ARG A 484 -9.64 -22.16 -8.39
CA ARG A 484 -9.28 -20.88 -9.03
C ARG A 484 -10.51 -19.99 -9.05
N VAL A 485 -10.32 -18.76 -8.65
CA VAL A 485 -11.30 -17.73 -8.93
C VAL A 485 -11.14 -17.34 -10.40
N SER A 486 -12.23 -17.14 -11.13
CA SER A 486 -12.18 -16.63 -12.51
C SER A 486 -11.31 -15.36 -12.57
N LYS A 487 -10.57 -15.21 -13.69
CA LYS A 487 -9.56 -14.15 -13.88
C LYS A 487 -9.95 -12.83 -13.25
N VAL A 488 -9.13 -12.34 -12.30
CA VAL A 488 -9.19 -10.95 -11.89
C VAL A 488 -8.68 -10.13 -13.06
N THR A 489 -9.55 -9.43 -13.72
CA THR A 489 -9.16 -8.34 -14.60
C THR A 489 -8.61 -7.23 -13.71
N CYS A 490 -7.32 -7.29 -13.39
CA CYS A 490 -6.63 -6.09 -12.97
C CYS A 490 -6.70 -5.15 -14.16
N HIS A 491 -7.62 -4.20 -14.13
CA HIS A 491 -7.66 -3.15 -15.13
C HIS A 491 -6.29 -2.50 -15.14
N GLN A 492 -5.55 -2.69 -16.25
CA GLN A 492 -4.52 -1.72 -16.58
C GLN A 492 -5.21 -0.37 -16.51
N PRO A 493 -4.62 0.66 -15.88
CA PRO A 493 -5.18 1.98 -15.98
C PRO A 493 -5.39 2.25 -17.46
N LEU A 494 -6.65 2.40 -17.84
CA LEU A 494 -7.02 2.82 -19.20
C LEU A 494 -6.23 4.09 -19.46
N VAL A 495 -5.38 4.00 -20.47
CA VAL A 495 -4.69 5.14 -21.04
C VAL A 495 -5.81 6.06 -21.56
N ALA A 496 -6.05 7.17 -20.86
CA ALA A 496 -6.67 8.34 -21.46
C ALA A 496 -5.56 9.22 -22.03
#